data_2f19a4038478b6df8e0e4d3a05551b56
#
_entry.id   2f19a4038478b6df8e0e4d3a05551b56
#
_cell.length_a   1.000
_cell.length_b   1.000
_cell.length_c   1.000
_cell.angle_alpha   90.00
_cell.angle_beta   90.00
_cell.angle_gamma   90.00
#
_symmetry.space_group_name_H-M   'P 1'
#
loop_
_entity.id
_entity.type
_entity.pdbx_description
1 polymer ?
#
loop_
_entity_poly.entity_id
_entity_poly.type
_entity_poly.pdbx_seq_one_letter_code
_entity_poly.pdbx_strand_id
1 'polypeptide(L)'
;MTGTPFFNREGERYAPNDICRGPWDANSLHGRVVAGLLAREIEAQWGDPAFRPARLTVDLYRLPPFAPAEVRTSVARDGNRIRVVDAEFISGEASIARASAVFLRRAENPGGTVWSPPAWQVPGPAELVPRDAPGGREPMWETRVIDHGFGSTERKRAWLRENRPLVAGEELTPFVRAAFASDFTNPFANSGSAGLQFVNADITLYLHRLPAAEWLGFEVASHHAGEGIAVAECAIYDEMGAIGRSLVCALANRRSGG
;
A
#
# COMPACT_ATOMS: atom_id res chain seq x y z
N MET A 1 -4.38 1.04 -17.84
CA MET A 1 -3.43 0.02 -17.35
C MET A 1 -3.40 -1.13 -18.36
N THR A 2 -2.22 -1.59 -18.79
CA THR A 2 -2.07 -2.53 -19.93
C THR A 2 -1.35 -3.85 -19.57
N GLY A 3 -0.86 -3.98 -18.34
CA GLY A 3 -0.14 -5.18 -17.90
C GLY A 3 -1.05 -6.34 -17.47
N THR A 4 -0.47 -7.54 -17.29
CA THR A 4 -1.16 -8.68 -16.69
C THR A 4 -1.75 -8.29 -15.33
N PRO A 5 -3.05 -8.52 -15.06
CA PRO A 5 -3.66 -8.22 -13.77
C PRO A 5 -3.03 -9.06 -12.66
N PHE A 6 -3.12 -8.60 -11.43
CA PHE A 6 -2.64 -9.39 -10.29
C PHE A 6 -3.57 -10.58 -10.02
N PHE A 7 -4.89 -10.38 -10.07
CA PHE A 7 -5.86 -11.44 -9.85
C PHE A 7 -6.84 -11.58 -11.01
N ASN A 8 -7.27 -12.83 -11.23
CA ASN A 8 -8.49 -13.13 -11.96
C ASN A 8 -9.60 -13.48 -10.97
N ARG A 9 -10.80 -12.97 -11.21
CA ARG A 9 -11.96 -13.31 -10.38
C ARG A 9 -12.62 -14.59 -10.86
N GLU A 10 -12.80 -15.55 -9.95
CA GLU A 10 -13.45 -16.84 -10.17
C GLU A 10 -14.59 -17.03 -9.16
N GLY A 11 -15.78 -16.52 -9.49
CA GLY A 11 -16.89 -16.44 -8.55
C GLY A 11 -16.60 -15.47 -7.39
N GLU A 12 -16.55 -16.01 -6.18
CA GLU A 12 -16.19 -15.25 -4.96
C GLU A 12 -14.69 -15.29 -4.66
N ARG A 13 -13.89 -16.02 -5.44
CA ARG A 13 -12.46 -16.17 -5.23
C ARG A 13 -11.64 -15.35 -6.22
N TYR A 14 -10.41 -15.08 -5.80
CA TYR A 14 -9.40 -14.36 -6.55
C TYR A 14 -8.21 -15.28 -6.80
N ALA A 15 -8.03 -15.73 -8.03
CA ALA A 15 -6.91 -16.56 -8.46
C ALA A 15 -5.71 -15.66 -8.79
N PRO A 16 -4.54 -15.82 -8.11
CA PRO A 16 -3.38 -15.00 -8.36
C PRO A 16 -2.68 -15.37 -9.66
N ASN A 17 -2.24 -14.36 -10.42
CA ASN A 17 -1.30 -14.52 -11.52
C ASN A 17 0.15 -14.48 -11.00
N ASP A 18 1.11 -15.00 -11.78
CA ASP A 18 2.53 -15.09 -11.36
C ASP A 18 3.14 -13.76 -10.91
N ILE A 19 2.64 -12.63 -11.40
CA ILE A 19 3.08 -11.30 -10.96
C ILE A 19 2.76 -11.00 -9.49
N CYS A 20 1.87 -11.75 -8.85
CA CYS A 20 1.56 -11.64 -7.42
C CYS A 20 2.65 -12.19 -6.50
N ARG A 21 3.63 -12.94 -7.05
CA ARG A 21 4.65 -13.59 -6.22
C ARG A 21 5.46 -12.60 -5.41
N GLY A 22 5.55 -12.87 -4.13
CA GLY A 22 6.28 -12.04 -3.17
C GLY A 22 7.80 -12.26 -3.23
N PRO A 23 8.57 -11.35 -2.64
CA PRO A 23 10.02 -11.45 -2.60
C PRO A 23 10.56 -12.36 -1.49
N TRP A 24 9.72 -12.80 -0.55
CA TRP A 24 10.13 -13.54 0.63
C TRP A 24 10.15 -15.05 0.42
N ASP A 25 9.19 -15.57 -0.36
CA ASP A 25 9.08 -16.98 -0.74
C ASP A 25 8.45 -17.05 -2.13
N ALA A 26 8.94 -17.95 -2.98
CA ALA A 26 8.44 -18.12 -4.35
C ALA A 26 6.97 -18.59 -4.42
N ASN A 27 6.47 -19.22 -3.33
CA ASN A 27 5.10 -19.69 -3.20
C ASN A 27 4.23 -18.75 -2.34
N SER A 28 4.65 -17.50 -2.17
CA SER A 28 3.88 -16.49 -1.43
C SER A 28 3.42 -15.36 -2.31
N LEU A 29 2.36 -14.68 -1.87
CA LEU A 29 1.91 -13.42 -2.45
C LEU A 29 2.69 -12.25 -1.86
N HIS A 30 2.82 -11.19 -2.63
CA HIS A 30 3.33 -9.91 -2.16
C HIS A 30 2.30 -9.23 -1.23
N GLY A 31 2.72 -8.66 -0.10
CA GLY A 31 1.83 -8.02 0.88
C GLY A 31 0.94 -6.92 0.28
N ARG A 32 1.46 -6.19 -0.71
CA ARG A 32 0.71 -5.14 -1.40
C ARG A 32 -0.59 -5.63 -2.06
N VAL A 33 -0.57 -6.83 -2.70
CA VAL A 33 -1.77 -7.35 -3.38
C VAL A 33 -2.83 -7.75 -2.38
N VAL A 34 -2.42 -8.18 -1.19
CA VAL A 34 -3.33 -8.46 -0.06
C VAL A 34 -3.98 -7.17 0.43
N ALA A 35 -3.18 -6.13 0.69
CA ALA A 35 -3.69 -4.83 1.12
C ALA A 35 -4.65 -4.21 0.09
N GLY A 36 -4.29 -4.28 -1.20
CA GLY A 36 -5.13 -3.80 -2.30
C GLY A 36 -6.45 -4.54 -2.37
N LEU A 37 -6.44 -5.88 -2.27
CA LEU A 37 -7.65 -6.70 -2.40
C LEU A 37 -8.60 -6.51 -1.20
N LEU A 38 -8.06 -6.40 0.02
CA LEU A 38 -8.84 -6.07 1.22
C LEU A 38 -9.52 -4.70 1.08
N ALA A 39 -8.77 -3.68 0.64
CA ALA A 39 -9.31 -2.34 0.40
C ALA A 39 -10.39 -2.33 -0.68
N ARG A 40 -10.17 -3.08 -1.78
CA ARG A 40 -11.12 -3.20 -2.88
C ARG A 40 -12.46 -3.79 -2.41
N GLU A 41 -12.43 -4.88 -1.63
CA GLU A 41 -13.65 -5.51 -1.14
C GLU A 41 -14.38 -4.62 -0.12
N ILE A 42 -13.65 -3.97 0.77
CA ILE A 42 -14.22 -3.00 1.71
C ILE A 42 -14.93 -1.86 0.95
N GLU A 43 -14.26 -1.28 -0.05
CA GLU A 43 -14.84 -0.15 -0.81
C GLU A 43 -16.01 -0.59 -1.69
N ALA A 44 -15.92 -1.75 -2.35
CA ALA A 44 -16.98 -2.25 -3.23
C ALA A 44 -18.29 -2.54 -2.48
N GLN A 45 -18.21 -3.01 -1.23
CA GLN A 45 -19.38 -3.38 -0.45
C GLN A 45 -19.90 -2.24 0.44
N TRP A 46 -19.00 -1.35 0.91
CA TRP A 46 -19.31 -0.37 1.96
C TRP A 46 -18.96 1.08 1.59
N GLY A 47 -18.46 1.29 0.38
CA GLY A 47 -18.16 2.63 -0.15
C GLY A 47 -19.45 3.48 -0.23
N ASP A 48 -19.32 4.75 0.19
CA ASP A 48 -20.43 5.70 0.21
C ASP A 48 -19.86 7.09 -0.10
N PRO A 49 -20.38 7.81 -1.10
CA PRO A 49 -19.89 9.15 -1.48
C PRO A 49 -19.93 10.17 -0.33
N ALA A 50 -20.82 9.99 0.66
CA ALA A 50 -20.92 10.86 1.83
C ALA A 50 -19.77 10.62 2.84
N PHE A 51 -19.06 9.49 2.71
CA PHE A 51 -17.95 9.12 3.57
C PHE A 51 -16.64 9.07 2.78
N ARG A 52 -15.54 9.14 3.50
CA ARG A 52 -14.19 8.98 2.95
C ARG A 52 -13.41 7.98 3.79
N PRO A 53 -12.73 7.00 3.17
CA PRO A 53 -11.77 6.17 3.90
C PRO A 53 -10.63 7.07 4.40
N ALA A 54 -10.48 7.13 5.72
CA ALA A 54 -9.50 7.98 6.40
C ALA A 54 -8.38 7.16 7.04
N ARG A 55 -8.62 5.88 7.31
CA ARG A 55 -7.62 4.93 7.80
C ARG A 55 -7.89 3.55 7.21
N LEU A 56 -6.82 2.85 6.87
CA LEU A 56 -6.81 1.41 6.63
C LEU A 56 -5.62 0.83 7.40
N THR A 57 -5.86 -0.08 8.33
CA THR A 57 -4.83 -0.91 8.95
C THR A 57 -4.96 -2.32 8.40
N VAL A 58 -3.85 -2.91 8.00
CA VAL A 58 -3.76 -4.30 7.49
C VAL A 58 -2.74 -5.05 8.35
N ASP A 59 -3.17 -6.09 9.04
CA ASP A 59 -2.30 -7.00 9.77
C ASP A 59 -1.95 -8.19 8.88
N LEU A 60 -0.65 -8.41 8.64
CA LEU A 60 -0.08 -9.48 7.83
C LEU A 60 0.53 -10.54 8.76
N TYR A 61 -0.31 -11.30 9.47
CA TYR A 61 0.14 -12.22 10.51
C TYR A 61 0.57 -13.60 10.00
N ARG A 62 0.39 -13.87 8.71
CA ARG A 62 0.93 -15.06 8.02
C ARG A 62 1.43 -14.68 6.64
N LEU A 63 2.46 -15.38 6.17
CA LEU A 63 2.91 -15.23 4.80
C LEU A 63 1.78 -15.75 3.86
N PRO A 64 1.21 -14.90 3.00
CA PRO A 64 0.06 -15.28 2.19
C PRO A 64 0.50 -16.29 1.13
N PRO A 65 -0.11 -17.50 1.04
CA PRO A 65 0.27 -18.49 0.07
C PRO A 65 -0.11 -18.08 -1.36
N PHE A 66 0.65 -18.53 -2.35
CA PHE A 66 0.31 -18.36 -3.76
C PHE A 66 -0.81 -19.36 -4.15
N ALA A 67 -2.03 -19.02 -3.74
CA ALA A 67 -3.23 -19.83 -3.94
C ALA A 67 -4.45 -18.91 -4.05
N PRO A 68 -5.57 -19.38 -4.61
CA PRO A 68 -6.82 -18.62 -4.62
C PRO A 68 -7.24 -18.20 -3.21
N ALA A 69 -7.76 -16.99 -3.11
CA ALA A 69 -8.19 -16.40 -1.87
C ALA A 69 -9.60 -15.80 -2.00
N GLU A 70 -10.26 -15.61 -0.87
CA GLU A 70 -11.51 -14.87 -0.75
C GLU A 70 -11.32 -13.76 0.29
N VAL A 71 -12.14 -12.73 0.20
CA VAL A 71 -12.19 -11.66 1.21
C VAL A 71 -13.61 -11.60 1.76
N ARG A 72 -13.72 -11.68 3.08
CA ARG A 72 -14.97 -11.49 3.81
C ARG A 72 -14.93 -10.17 4.53
N THR A 73 -16.02 -9.41 4.45
CA THR A 73 -16.15 -8.13 5.14
C THR A 73 -17.24 -8.17 6.18
N SER A 74 -17.10 -7.38 7.23
CA SER A 74 -18.14 -7.18 8.24
C SER A 74 -18.11 -5.74 8.76
N VAL A 75 -19.27 -5.22 9.12
CA VAL A 75 -19.37 -3.89 9.71
C VAL A 75 -19.23 -3.99 11.22
N ALA A 76 -18.15 -3.42 11.77
CA ALA A 76 -17.95 -3.28 13.20
C ALA A 76 -18.77 -2.09 13.77
N ARG A 77 -18.96 -1.03 12.95
CA ARG A 77 -19.76 0.14 13.32
C ARG A 77 -20.33 0.82 12.08
N ASP A 78 -21.63 1.08 12.07
CA ASP A 78 -22.30 1.96 11.09
C ASP A 78 -22.97 3.12 11.82
N GLY A 79 -22.24 4.21 11.94
CA GLY A 79 -22.69 5.42 12.62
C GLY A 79 -22.83 6.60 11.67
N ASN A 80 -23.55 7.62 12.10
CA ASN A 80 -23.84 8.79 11.27
C ASN A 80 -22.57 9.55 10.79
N ARG A 81 -21.49 9.56 11.58
CA ARG A 81 -20.22 10.27 11.26
C ARG A 81 -19.03 9.35 11.07
N ILE A 82 -19.08 8.13 11.58
CA ILE A 82 -17.98 7.16 11.57
C ILE A 82 -18.55 5.80 11.21
N ARG A 83 -17.99 5.18 10.18
CA ARG A 83 -18.21 3.77 9.82
C ARG A 83 -16.89 3.03 9.98
N VAL A 84 -16.93 1.83 10.57
CA VAL A 84 -15.78 0.94 10.70
C VAL A 84 -16.15 -0.38 10.04
N VAL A 85 -15.31 -0.80 9.11
CA VAL A 85 -15.48 -2.04 8.36
C VAL A 85 -14.23 -2.88 8.53
N ASP A 86 -14.41 -4.12 8.95
CA ASP A 86 -13.35 -5.11 9.03
C ASP A 86 -13.41 -6.04 7.81
N ALA A 87 -12.25 -6.54 7.41
CA ALA A 87 -12.13 -7.50 6.33
C ALA A 87 -11.08 -8.57 6.68
N GLU A 88 -11.27 -9.76 6.14
CA GLU A 88 -10.42 -10.91 6.37
C GLU A 88 -10.02 -11.52 5.03
N PHE A 89 -8.71 -11.71 4.82
CA PHE A 89 -8.15 -12.38 3.66
C PHE A 89 -7.97 -13.87 3.99
N ILE A 90 -8.70 -14.73 3.29
CA ILE A 90 -8.78 -16.17 3.57
C ILE A 90 -8.24 -16.93 2.38
N SER A 91 -7.33 -17.88 2.63
CA SER A 91 -6.84 -18.82 1.63
C SER A 91 -6.99 -20.24 2.16
N GLY A 92 -7.72 -21.09 1.43
CA GLY A 92 -8.21 -22.35 1.96
C GLY A 92 -9.17 -22.14 3.14
N GLU A 93 -8.88 -22.79 4.28
CA GLU A 93 -9.64 -22.62 5.53
C GLU A 93 -8.98 -21.63 6.51
N ALA A 94 -7.83 -21.04 6.13
CA ALA A 94 -7.02 -20.21 7.01
C ALA A 94 -7.24 -18.73 6.76
N SER A 95 -7.46 -17.98 7.83
CA SER A 95 -7.29 -16.52 7.83
C SER A 95 -5.80 -16.18 7.79
N ILE A 96 -5.41 -15.36 6.83
CA ILE A 96 -4.02 -15.05 6.50
C ILE A 96 -3.67 -13.61 6.89
N ALA A 97 -4.59 -12.69 6.65
CA ALA A 97 -4.47 -11.29 6.96
C ALA A 97 -5.85 -10.70 7.27
N ARG A 98 -5.87 -9.59 7.96
CA ARG A 98 -7.10 -8.83 8.20
C ARG A 98 -6.88 -7.35 7.96
N ALA A 99 -7.96 -6.63 7.73
CA ALA A 99 -7.94 -5.18 7.68
C ALA A 99 -9.06 -4.57 8.52
N SER A 100 -8.83 -3.34 8.98
CA SER A 100 -9.88 -2.49 9.55
C SER A 100 -9.81 -1.13 8.89
N ALA A 101 -10.90 -0.73 8.23
CA ALA A 101 -11.03 0.57 7.59
C ALA A 101 -11.95 1.48 8.39
N VAL A 102 -11.54 2.73 8.57
CA VAL A 102 -12.36 3.79 9.15
C VAL A 102 -12.77 4.75 8.05
N PHE A 103 -14.08 4.88 7.87
CA PHE A 103 -14.67 5.88 6.99
C PHE A 103 -15.21 7.03 7.83
N LEU A 104 -14.88 8.25 7.47
CA LEU A 104 -15.36 9.46 8.12
C LEU A 104 -16.30 10.21 7.18
N ARG A 105 -17.42 10.69 7.73
CA ARG A 105 -18.37 11.52 6.96
C ARG A 105 -17.70 12.82 6.56
N ARG A 106 -17.84 13.15 5.28
CA ARG A 106 -17.34 14.41 4.73
C ARG A 106 -18.07 15.59 5.34
N ALA A 107 -17.35 16.63 5.70
CA ALA A 107 -17.85 17.88 6.23
C ALA A 107 -16.92 19.04 5.84
N GLU A 108 -17.36 20.25 6.07
CA GLU A 108 -16.49 21.43 5.96
C GLU A 108 -15.42 21.41 7.06
N ASN A 109 -14.25 21.92 6.74
CA ASN A 109 -13.20 22.07 7.74
C ASN A 109 -13.63 23.09 8.79
N PRO A 110 -13.32 22.85 10.09
CA PRO A 110 -13.52 23.85 11.11
C PRO A 110 -12.69 25.09 10.84
N GLY A 111 -13.16 26.26 11.30
CA GLY A 111 -12.41 27.50 11.21
C GLY A 111 -11.11 27.47 12.03
N GLY A 112 -10.22 28.43 11.75
CA GLY A 112 -8.93 28.56 12.41
C GLY A 112 -7.78 28.00 11.61
N THR A 113 -6.55 28.15 12.15
CA THR A 113 -5.31 27.70 11.52
C THR A 113 -4.58 26.73 12.43
N VAL A 114 -4.18 25.60 11.89
CA VAL A 114 -3.33 24.61 12.57
C VAL A 114 -2.03 24.53 11.78
N TRP A 115 -0.90 24.40 12.50
CA TRP A 115 0.40 24.20 11.84
C TRP A 115 0.36 22.98 10.91
N SER A 116 0.91 23.14 9.73
CA SER A 116 1.13 22.05 8.76
C SER A 116 2.58 22.16 8.22
N PRO A 117 3.18 21.03 7.81
CA PRO A 117 4.49 21.06 7.19
C PRO A 117 4.47 21.91 5.91
N PRO A 118 5.64 22.46 5.50
CA PRO A 118 5.78 23.14 4.23
C PRO A 118 5.31 22.30 3.05
N ALA A 119 4.91 22.98 1.97
CA ALA A 119 4.55 22.29 0.74
C ALA A 119 5.72 21.43 0.24
N TRP A 120 5.40 20.24 -0.26
CA TRP A 120 6.37 19.32 -0.83
C TRP A 120 6.78 19.83 -2.22
N GLN A 121 7.98 20.39 -2.30
CA GLN A 121 8.53 20.95 -3.53
C GLN A 121 9.54 19.95 -4.12
N VAL A 122 9.14 19.28 -5.18
CA VAL A 122 9.95 18.28 -5.89
C VAL A 122 9.63 18.33 -7.39
N PRO A 123 10.53 17.85 -8.26
CA PRO A 123 10.20 17.66 -9.67
C PRO A 123 9.00 16.74 -9.84
N GLY A 124 8.10 17.08 -10.75
CA GLY A 124 6.96 16.23 -11.11
C GLY A 124 7.41 14.92 -11.76
N PRO A 125 6.55 13.89 -11.77
CA PRO A 125 6.95 12.59 -12.33
C PRO A 125 7.31 12.69 -13.83
N ALA A 126 6.71 13.61 -14.58
CA ALA A 126 7.05 13.80 -16.00
C ALA A 126 8.46 14.36 -16.25
N GLU A 127 9.04 15.03 -15.27
CA GLU A 127 10.37 15.62 -15.34
C GLU A 127 11.51 14.62 -15.01
N LEU A 128 11.16 13.43 -14.53
CA LEU A 128 12.12 12.42 -14.06
C LEU A 128 12.22 11.24 -15.00
N VAL A 129 13.40 10.62 -15.04
CA VAL A 129 13.65 9.43 -15.86
C VAL A 129 13.02 8.19 -15.18
N PRO A 130 12.34 7.32 -15.95
CA PRO A 130 11.89 6.02 -15.43
C PRO A 130 13.08 5.19 -14.96
N ARG A 131 12.90 4.47 -13.86
CA ARG A 131 13.91 3.50 -13.41
C ARG A 131 13.64 2.16 -14.09
N ASP A 132 14.65 1.60 -14.73
CA ASP A 132 14.59 0.26 -15.30
C ASP A 132 14.40 -0.79 -14.21
N ALA A 133 13.60 -1.80 -14.51
CA ALA A 133 13.46 -2.93 -13.61
C ALA A 133 14.74 -3.78 -13.66
N PRO A 134 15.26 -4.23 -12.49
CA PRO A 134 16.40 -5.12 -12.45
C PRO A 134 16.14 -6.40 -13.27
N GLY A 135 17.10 -6.77 -14.13
CA GLY A 135 17.05 -8.01 -14.89
C GLY A 135 16.09 -8.03 -16.08
N GLY A 136 15.64 -6.87 -16.59
CA GLY A 136 14.78 -6.79 -17.78
C GLY A 136 13.38 -7.38 -17.62
N ARG A 137 12.94 -7.65 -16.40
CA ARG A 137 11.58 -8.12 -16.12
C ARG A 137 10.61 -6.93 -16.19
N GLU A 138 9.40 -7.20 -16.64
CA GLU A 138 8.35 -6.19 -16.60
C GLU A 138 8.06 -5.78 -15.15
N PRO A 139 8.20 -4.49 -14.79
CA PRO A 139 8.07 -4.06 -13.40
C PRO A 139 6.63 -4.21 -12.90
N MET A 140 6.46 -4.51 -11.61
CA MET A 140 5.13 -4.52 -10.97
C MET A 140 4.49 -3.14 -10.94
N TRP A 141 5.31 -2.09 -10.86
CA TRP A 141 4.93 -0.68 -10.85
C TRP A 141 6.01 0.15 -11.53
N GLU A 142 5.68 1.35 -11.93
CA GLU A 142 6.66 2.33 -12.39
C GLU A 142 7.16 3.17 -11.20
N THR A 143 8.48 3.37 -11.13
CA THR A 143 9.10 4.25 -10.12
C THR A 143 9.94 5.31 -10.79
N ARG A 144 9.91 6.53 -10.27
CA ARG A 144 10.79 7.63 -10.64
C ARG A 144 11.44 8.18 -9.39
N VAL A 145 12.74 8.00 -9.26
CA VAL A 145 13.49 8.45 -8.09
C VAL A 145 13.68 9.96 -8.20
N ILE A 146 13.30 10.67 -7.14
CA ILE A 146 13.53 12.11 -7.00
C ILE A 146 14.95 12.33 -6.50
N ASP A 147 15.25 11.71 -5.36
CA ASP A 147 16.60 11.62 -4.79
C ASP A 147 16.70 10.37 -3.91
N HIS A 148 17.86 9.76 -3.87
CA HIS A 148 18.16 8.59 -3.04
C HIS A 148 17.12 7.46 -3.15
N GLY A 149 17.40 6.45 -3.94
CA GLY A 149 16.52 5.27 -4.14
C GLY A 149 16.82 4.13 -3.16
N PHE A 150 16.34 2.93 -3.53
CA PHE A 150 16.60 1.70 -2.78
C PHE A 150 18.09 1.48 -2.53
N GLY A 151 18.43 1.04 -1.33
CA GLY A 151 19.80 0.78 -0.89
C GLY A 151 20.55 2.02 -0.38
N SER A 152 20.00 3.21 -0.55
CA SER A 152 20.57 4.43 0.03
C SER A 152 20.38 4.47 1.55
N THR A 153 21.35 5.06 2.25
CA THR A 153 21.28 5.39 3.67
C THR A 153 20.77 6.81 3.94
N GLU A 154 20.57 7.57 2.87
CA GLU A 154 20.02 8.92 2.92
C GLU A 154 18.48 8.90 2.87
N ARG A 155 17.87 10.06 3.14
CA ARG A 155 16.41 10.24 3.06
C ARG A 155 15.92 10.03 1.63
N LYS A 156 15.04 9.08 1.42
CA LYS A 156 14.58 8.65 0.09
C LYS A 156 13.28 9.33 -0.30
N ARG A 157 13.20 9.76 -1.57
CA ARG A 157 11.99 10.30 -2.19
C ARG A 157 11.80 9.71 -3.59
N ALA A 158 10.59 9.28 -3.91
CA ALA A 158 10.26 8.73 -5.23
C ALA A 158 8.78 8.89 -5.55
N TRP A 159 8.48 8.95 -6.83
CA TRP A 159 7.15 8.74 -7.37
C TRP A 159 6.94 7.26 -7.71
N LEU A 160 5.73 6.79 -7.47
CA LEU A 160 5.28 5.45 -7.80
C LEU A 160 3.96 5.54 -8.56
N ARG A 161 3.81 4.73 -9.61
CA ARG A 161 2.57 4.55 -10.35
C ARG A 161 2.28 3.08 -10.56
N GLU A 162 1.07 2.68 -10.27
CA GLU A 162 0.59 1.34 -10.61
C GLU A 162 0.35 1.24 -12.11
N ASN A 163 0.92 0.24 -12.75
CA ASN A 163 0.82 0.02 -14.19
C ASN A 163 -0.08 -1.16 -14.58
N ARG A 164 -0.60 -1.89 -13.56
CA ARG A 164 -1.41 -3.11 -13.76
C ARG A 164 -2.73 -3.04 -12.99
N PRO A 165 -3.80 -3.65 -13.52
CA PRO A 165 -5.03 -3.86 -12.76
C PRO A 165 -4.78 -4.77 -11.55
N LEU A 166 -5.43 -4.48 -10.43
CA LEU A 166 -5.44 -5.40 -9.29
C LEU A 166 -6.28 -6.65 -9.61
N VAL A 167 -7.47 -6.43 -10.15
CA VAL A 167 -8.36 -7.49 -10.63
C VAL A 167 -8.61 -7.30 -12.12
N ALA A 168 -8.65 -8.38 -12.87
CA ALA A 168 -8.88 -8.37 -14.31
C ALA A 168 -10.17 -7.63 -14.67
N GLY A 169 -10.07 -6.69 -15.61
CA GLY A 169 -11.22 -5.91 -16.09
C GLY A 169 -11.67 -4.76 -15.18
N GLU A 170 -10.97 -4.50 -14.07
CA GLU A 170 -11.28 -3.43 -13.13
C GLU A 170 -10.22 -2.32 -13.15
N GLU A 171 -10.69 -1.08 -13.01
CA GLU A 171 -9.81 0.06 -12.79
C GLU A 171 -9.56 0.25 -11.28
N LEU A 172 -8.35 0.73 -10.94
CA LEU A 172 -8.04 1.07 -9.55
C LEU A 172 -8.75 2.35 -9.15
N THR A 173 -9.63 2.28 -8.16
CA THR A 173 -10.16 3.48 -7.52
C THR A 173 -9.04 4.24 -6.80
N PRO A 174 -9.22 5.52 -6.50
CA PRO A 174 -8.23 6.28 -5.74
C PRO A 174 -7.88 5.68 -4.37
N PHE A 175 -8.87 5.11 -3.66
CA PHE A 175 -8.62 4.46 -2.37
C PHE A 175 -7.83 3.16 -2.52
N VAL A 176 -8.25 2.29 -3.43
CA VAL A 176 -7.56 1.02 -3.70
C VAL A 176 -6.14 1.28 -4.17
N ARG A 177 -5.92 2.30 -5.02
CA ARG A 177 -4.59 2.72 -5.45
C ARG A 177 -3.69 3.09 -4.26
N ALA A 178 -4.18 3.92 -3.33
CA ALA A 178 -3.42 4.31 -2.15
C ALA A 178 -3.14 3.13 -1.21
N ALA A 179 -4.13 2.26 -0.98
CA ALA A 179 -3.98 1.07 -0.16
C ALA A 179 -2.97 0.08 -0.76
N PHE A 180 -3.06 -0.16 -2.06
CA PHE A 180 -2.15 -1.03 -2.79
C PHE A 180 -0.71 -0.52 -2.77
N ALA A 181 -0.53 0.79 -2.97
CA ALA A 181 0.78 1.43 -2.94
C ALA A 181 1.36 1.59 -1.52
N SER A 182 0.54 1.53 -0.46
CA SER A 182 1.01 1.78 0.92
C SER A 182 2.06 0.77 1.40
N ASP A 183 2.02 -0.47 0.91
CA ASP A 183 3.03 -1.49 1.19
C ASP A 183 4.44 -1.12 0.67
N PHE A 184 4.53 -0.20 -0.30
CA PHE A 184 5.80 0.34 -0.78
C PHE A 184 6.62 0.98 0.35
N THR A 185 5.97 1.44 1.41
CA THR A 185 6.64 1.99 2.60
C THR A 185 7.64 1.01 3.19
N ASN A 186 7.31 -0.29 3.29
CA ASN A 186 8.23 -1.28 3.83
C ASN A 186 9.54 -1.38 3.03
N PRO A 187 9.55 -1.76 1.74
CA PRO A 187 10.80 -1.88 1.01
C PRO A 187 11.51 -0.54 0.82
N PHE A 188 10.78 0.55 0.74
CA PHE A 188 11.38 1.86 0.50
C PHE A 188 12.05 2.44 1.74
N ALA A 189 11.40 2.41 2.90
CA ALA A 189 11.96 2.93 4.14
C ALA A 189 12.96 1.96 4.79
N ASN A 190 12.69 0.65 4.76
CA ASN A 190 13.49 -0.35 5.45
C ASN A 190 14.68 -0.90 4.63
N SER A 191 14.89 -0.47 3.37
CA SER A 191 16.08 -0.85 2.62
C SER A 191 17.23 0.11 2.88
N GLY A 192 18.41 -0.44 3.14
CA GLY A 192 19.67 0.32 3.35
C GLY A 192 20.83 -0.33 2.62
N SER A 193 22.07 -0.07 3.06
CA SER A 193 23.31 -0.57 2.43
C SER A 193 23.37 -2.11 2.32
N ALA A 194 22.68 -2.84 3.22
CA ALA A 194 22.56 -4.29 3.16
C ALA A 194 21.29 -4.78 2.44
N GLY A 195 20.61 -3.88 1.71
CA GLY A 195 19.33 -4.18 1.07
C GLY A 195 18.15 -4.21 2.06
N LEU A 196 17.08 -4.91 1.70
CA LEU A 196 15.87 -5.06 2.54
C LEU A 196 16.03 -6.25 3.48
N GLN A 197 16.15 -5.98 4.79
CA GLN A 197 16.35 -6.98 5.84
C GLN A 197 15.14 -7.09 6.80
N PHE A 198 14.08 -6.33 6.57
CA PHE A 198 12.88 -6.32 7.40
C PHE A 198 11.65 -6.70 6.59
N VAL A 199 10.85 -7.63 7.12
CA VAL A 199 9.53 -7.98 6.60
C VAL A 199 8.45 -7.33 7.46
N ASN A 200 7.52 -6.63 6.85
CA ASN A 200 6.46 -5.96 7.59
C ASN A 200 5.40 -6.95 8.11
N ALA A 201 4.97 -6.72 9.33
CA ALA A 201 3.87 -7.43 9.98
C ALA A 201 2.53 -6.70 9.81
N ASP A 202 2.58 -5.41 9.52
CA ASP A 202 1.41 -4.57 9.29
C ASP A 202 1.65 -3.49 8.25
N ILE A 203 0.57 -2.83 7.87
CA ILE A 203 0.54 -1.58 7.12
C ILE A 203 -0.57 -0.72 7.70
N THR A 204 -0.29 0.51 8.08
CA THR A 204 -1.32 1.48 8.46
C THR A 204 -1.26 2.68 7.54
N LEU A 205 -2.32 2.89 6.76
CA LEU A 205 -2.52 4.02 5.85
C LEU A 205 -3.49 5.01 6.48
N TYR A 206 -3.10 6.29 6.59
CA TYR A 206 -3.97 7.41 6.93
C TYR A 206 -4.11 8.35 5.74
N LEU A 207 -5.34 8.76 5.44
CA LEU A 207 -5.67 9.67 4.35
C LEU A 207 -6.54 10.81 4.86
N HIS A 208 -6.14 12.06 4.60
CA HIS A 208 -7.04 13.20 4.78
C HIS A 208 -7.78 13.55 3.48
N ARG A 209 -7.26 13.12 2.33
CA ARG A 209 -7.92 13.14 1.03
C ARG A 209 -7.51 11.94 0.17
N LEU A 210 -8.29 11.62 -0.82
CA LEU A 210 -7.92 10.61 -1.81
C LEU A 210 -6.96 11.20 -2.86
N PRO A 211 -6.09 10.35 -3.47
CA PRO A 211 -5.27 10.77 -4.60
C PRO A 211 -6.13 11.30 -5.75
N ALA A 212 -5.70 12.40 -6.36
CA ALA A 212 -6.35 13.00 -7.51
C ALA A 212 -5.85 12.45 -8.86
N ALA A 213 -4.68 11.78 -8.85
CA ALA A 213 -4.02 11.27 -10.04
C ALA A 213 -3.43 9.87 -9.82
N GLU A 214 -2.77 9.31 -10.84
CA GLU A 214 -2.18 7.97 -10.78
C GLU A 214 -0.84 7.92 -10.05
N TRP A 215 -0.08 9.00 -10.09
CA TRP A 215 1.21 9.09 -9.43
C TRP A 215 1.07 9.40 -7.94
N LEU A 216 1.75 8.59 -7.13
CA LEU A 216 1.86 8.79 -5.69
C LEU A 216 3.32 9.05 -5.33
N GLY A 217 3.57 10.17 -4.66
CA GLY A 217 4.88 10.51 -4.12
C GLY A 217 5.09 9.89 -2.75
N PHE A 218 6.24 9.30 -2.51
CA PHE A 218 6.66 8.75 -1.24
C PHE A 218 7.92 9.45 -0.75
N GLU A 219 7.91 9.88 0.49
CA GLU A 219 9.05 10.44 1.18
C GLU A 219 9.23 9.72 2.52
N VAL A 220 10.38 9.11 2.74
CA VAL A 220 10.71 8.48 4.03
C VAL A 220 10.77 9.56 5.10
N ALA A 221 9.84 9.53 6.03
CA ALA A 221 9.73 10.49 7.12
C ALA A 221 10.52 10.04 8.36
N SER A 222 10.49 8.74 8.66
CA SER A 222 11.25 8.17 9.78
C SER A 222 11.56 6.69 9.57
N HIS A 223 12.65 6.23 10.22
CA HIS A 223 13.00 4.84 10.39
C HIS A 223 13.71 4.66 11.72
N HIS A 224 13.21 3.77 12.56
CA HIS A 224 13.80 3.41 13.83
C HIS A 224 13.81 1.89 13.97
N ALA A 225 14.93 1.32 14.40
CA ALA A 225 15.05 -0.11 14.60
C ALA A 225 15.86 -0.44 15.87
N GLY A 226 15.44 -1.51 16.56
CA GLY A 226 16.13 -2.06 17.72
C GLY A 226 15.61 -3.46 18.02
N GLU A 227 16.49 -4.34 18.52
CA GLU A 227 16.13 -5.72 18.92
C GLU A 227 15.44 -6.54 17.82
N GLY A 228 15.74 -6.25 16.54
CA GLY A 228 15.13 -6.93 15.39
C GLY A 228 13.73 -6.42 15.03
N ILE A 229 13.25 -5.33 15.61
CA ILE A 229 11.99 -4.68 15.30
C ILE A 229 12.29 -3.35 14.64
N ALA A 230 11.58 -3.02 13.56
CA ALA A 230 11.64 -1.71 12.91
C ALA A 230 10.27 -1.08 12.81
N VAL A 231 10.22 0.24 12.96
CA VAL A 231 9.05 1.06 12.64
C VAL A 231 9.49 2.10 11.61
N ALA A 232 8.77 2.18 10.51
CA ALA A 232 9.10 3.09 9.43
C ALA A 232 7.84 3.81 8.90
N GLU A 233 8.05 5.04 8.45
CA GLU A 233 6.99 5.92 7.98
C GLU A 233 7.36 6.58 6.66
N CYS A 234 6.39 6.63 5.74
CA CYS A 234 6.43 7.49 4.57
C CYS A 234 5.30 8.52 4.61
N ALA A 235 5.63 9.76 4.35
CA ALA A 235 4.64 10.74 3.92
C ALA A 235 4.24 10.43 2.48
N ILE A 236 2.94 10.54 2.18
CA ILE A 236 2.39 10.23 0.86
C ILE A 236 1.81 11.51 0.25
N TYR A 237 2.11 11.69 -1.03
CA TYR A 237 1.73 12.85 -1.83
C TYR A 237 1.11 12.42 -3.15
N ASP A 238 0.46 13.33 -3.81
CA ASP A 238 0.25 13.35 -5.25
C ASP A 238 0.74 14.69 -5.82
N GLU A 239 0.52 14.95 -7.11
CA GLU A 239 0.97 16.18 -7.76
C GLU A 239 0.29 17.46 -7.20
N MET A 240 -0.80 17.31 -6.44
CA MET A 240 -1.49 18.41 -5.75
C MET A 240 -0.98 18.61 -4.29
N GLY A 241 -0.06 17.80 -3.81
CA GLY A 241 0.53 17.89 -2.46
C GLY A 241 0.20 16.70 -1.57
N ALA A 242 0.28 16.86 -0.26
CA ALA A 242 0.09 15.78 0.71
C ALA A 242 -1.30 15.13 0.61
N ILE A 243 -1.35 13.81 0.76
CA ILE A 243 -2.59 13.05 0.85
C ILE A 243 -2.72 12.29 2.16
N GLY A 244 -1.59 11.92 2.78
CA GLY A 244 -1.61 11.14 4.00
C GLY A 244 -0.25 10.59 4.40
N ARG A 245 -0.28 9.47 5.11
CA ARG A 245 0.91 8.76 5.60
C ARG A 245 0.69 7.26 5.57
N SER A 246 1.78 6.52 5.34
CA SER A 246 1.82 5.07 5.52
C SER A 246 2.90 4.70 6.52
N LEU A 247 2.55 3.84 7.46
CA LEU A 247 3.42 3.32 8.50
C LEU A 247 3.47 1.81 8.41
N VAL A 248 4.61 1.24 8.80
CA VAL A 248 4.80 -0.21 8.90
C VAL A 248 5.55 -0.54 10.17
N CYS A 249 5.15 -1.63 10.84
CA CYS A 249 5.92 -2.34 11.84
C CYS A 249 6.51 -3.59 11.17
N ALA A 250 7.79 -3.83 11.38
CA ALA A 250 8.52 -4.87 10.66
C ALA A 250 9.47 -5.65 11.58
N LEU A 251 9.70 -6.90 11.26
CA LEU A 251 10.67 -7.75 11.97
C LEU A 251 11.86 -8.08 11.07
N ALA A 252 13.03 -8.23 11.70
CA ALA A 252 14.25 -8.63 11.02
C ALA A 252 14.06 -10.02 10.41
N ASN A 253 14.27 -10.12 9.11
CA ASN A 253 14.24 -11.35 8.36
C ASN A 253 15.55 -11.47 7.59
N ARG A 254 16.56 -12.07 8.22
CA ARG A 254 17.81 -12.35 7.53
C ARG A 254 17.53 -13.33 6.41
N ARG A 255 17.58 -12.84 5.17
CA ARG A 255 17.64 -13.76 4.03
C ARG A 255 18.88 -14.61 4.24
N SER A 256 18.70 -15.92 4.38
CA SER A 256 19.78 -16.88 4.34
C SER A 256 20.55 -16.59 3.06
N GLY A 257 21.82 -16.17 3.21
CA GLY A 257 22.62 -15.70 2.08
C GLY A 257 22.64 -16.74 0.98
N GLY A 258 22.35 -16.31 -0.25
CA GLY A 258 22.71 -17.05 -1.44
C GLY A 258 24.23 -16.94 -1.65
#